data_5c62541da6986d7443083d71e846c224
#
_entry.id   5c62541da6986d7443083d71e846c224
#
_cell.length_a   1.000
_cell.length_b   1.000
_cell.length_c   1.000
_cell.angle_alpha   90.00
_cell.angle_beta   90.00
_cell.angle_gamma   90.00
#
_symmetry.space_group_name_H-M   'P 1'
#
loop_
_entity.id
_entity.type
_entity.pdbx_description
1 polymer ?
#
loop_
_entity_poly.entity_id
_entity_poly.type
_entity_poly.pdbx_seq_one_letter_code
_entity_poly.pdbx_strand_id
1 'polypeptide(L)'
;MIFVKYFKLIAAFTDAFFIAWFKFPHCTRDKKLIVIQCWAQKVLDLLHVEVAPLSLSRPNESPELPYLLVANHVSWLDILVIQSIHPSIFVAKREVRNWPIVGALAQACGVIFVDRSSSGAAREMVKDVSDALQRGYSVAGFPEGTSSDGHKVQLFHANLFEAALQRDCLVQPIALRYHDPETNTLCREAAFIDDLSFLKSLHQVMKKKRIITQVKIEKQLPPMGHSRRTLAHLSYQSVASALSSLNELTKPAN
;
A
#
# COMPACT_ATOMS: atom_id res chain seq x y z
N MET A 1 22.13 -19.60 1.43
CA MET A 1 20.71 -19.32 1.12
C MET A 1 20.39 -17.83 0.98
N ILE A 2 20.79 -16.95 1.92
CA ILE A 2 20.43 -15.52 1.87
C ILE A 2 21.01 -14.78 0.65
N PHE A 3 22.25 -15.07 0.24
CA PHE A 3 22.89 -14.49 -0.94
C PHE A 3 22.11 -14.74 -2.24
N VAL A 4 21.51 -15.93 -2.37
CA VAL A 4 20.67 -16.27 -3.54
C VAL A 4 19.40 -15.40 -3.57
N LYS A 5 18.81 -15.12 -2.39
CA LYS A 5 17.66 -14.21 -2.30
C LYS A 5 18.04 -12.78 -2.73
N TYR A 6 19.20 -12.27 -2.26
CA TYR A 6 19.69 -10.95 -2.69
C TYR A 6 19.91 -10.88 -4.19
N PHE A 7 20.57 -11.90 -4.77
CA PHE A 7 20.81 -11.96 -6.22
C PHE A 7 19.48 -11.94 -7.01
N LYS A 8 18.52 -12.78 -6.62
CA LYS A 8 17.20 -12.83 -7.25
C LYS A 8 16.45 -11.49 -7.11
N LEU A 9 16.56 -10.85 -5.95
CA LEU A 9 15.93 -9.55 -5.71
C LEU A 9 16.56 -8.46 -6.58
N ILE A 10 17.88 -8.40 -6.66
CA ILE A 10 18.60 -7.47 -7.54
C ILE A 10 18.17 -7.69 -8.99
N ALA A 11 18.10 -8.95 -9.44
CA ALA A 11 17.62 -9.27 -10.78
C ALA A 11 16.18 -8.80 -11.02
N ALA A 12 15.27 -8.99 -10.04
CA ALA A 12 13.88 -8.53 -10.13
C ALA A 12 13.76 -7.00 -10.21
N PHE A 13 14.61 -6.26 -9.47
CA PHE A 13 14.65 -4.80 -9.55
C PHE A 13 15.28 -4.31 -10.85
N THR A 14 16.30 -5.00 -11.36
CA THR A 14 16.91 -4.71 -12.66
C THR A 14 15.90 -4.91 -13.79
N ASP A 15 15.18 -6.04 -13.79
CA ASP A 15 14.08 -6.30 -14.73
C ASP A 15 13.02 -5.19 -14.69
N ALA A 16 12.59 -4.81 -13.48
CA ALA A 16 11.61 -3.73 -13.30
C ALA A 16 12.10 -2.41 -13.89
N PHE A 17 13.38 -2.07 -13.69
CA PHE A 17 13.97 -0.87 -14.24
C PHE A 17 13.94 -0.89 -15.78
N PHE A 18 14.35 -1.99 -16.41
CA PHE A 18 14.27 -2.13 -17.86
C PHE A 18 12.83 -2.05 -18.38
N ILE A 19 11.88 -2.69 -17.69
CA ILE A 19 10.46 -2.64 -18.05
C ILE A 19 9.93 -1.20 -17.94
N ALA A 20 10.24 -0.52 -16.84
CA ALA A 20 9.80 0.85 -16.60
C ALA A 20 10.34 1.84 -17.63
N TRP A 21 11.61 1.68 -18.04
CA TRP A 21 12.27 2.59 -18.96
C TRP A 21 11.95 2.33 -20.43
N PHE A 22 11.92 1.05 -20.83
CA PHE A 22 11.79 0.69 -22.27
C PHE A 22 10.39 0.23 -22.65
N LYS A 23 9.60 -0.37 -21.74
CA LYS A 23 8.27 -0.88 -22.08
C LYS A 23 7.14 0.04 -21.66
N PHE A 24 7.20 0.68 -20.50
CA PHE A 24 6.12 1.53 -20.01
C PHE A 24 5.73 2.68 -20.93
N PRO A 25 6.66 3.39 -21.63
CA PRO A 25 6.27 4.43 -22.58
C PRO A 25 5.32 3.95 -23.70
N HIS A 26 5.40 2.66 -24.04
CA HIS A 26 4.63 2.03 -25.12
C HIS A 26 3.46 1.16 -24.62
N CYS A 27 3.24 1.09 -23.32
CA CYS A 27 2.17 0.29 -22.73
C CYS A 27 0.89 1.12 -22.49
N THR A 28 -0.26 0.51 -22.73
CA THR A 28 -1.54 1.04 -22.24
C THR A 28 -1.57 1.03 -20.70
N ARG A 29 -2.49 1.80 -20.11
CA ARG A 29 -2.72 1.83 -18.66
C ARG A 29 -2.86 0.41 -18.10
N ASP A 30 -3.75 -0.38 -18.67
CA ASP A 30 -4.09 -1.69 -18.13
C ASP A 30 -2.91 -2.67 -18.20
N LYS A 31 -2.14 -2.62 -19.29
CA LYS A 31 -0.90 -3.41 -19.39
C LYS A 31 0.13 -3.01 -18.33
N LYS A 32 0.27 -1.70 -18.04
CA LYS A 32 1.15 -1.23 -16.95
C LYS A 32 0.71 -1.78 -15.60
N LEU A 33 -0.60 -1.71 -15.30
CA LEU A 33 -1.15 -2.19 -14.04
C LEU A 33 -0.93 -3.69 -13.86
N ILE A 34 -1.15 -4.49 -14.89
CA ILE A 34 -0.87 -5.94 -14.87
C ILE A 34 0.61 -6.22 -14.60
N VAL A 35 1.52 -5.51 -15.27
CA VAL A 35 2.96 -5.68 -15.06
C VAL A 35 3.36 -5.32 -13.64
N ILE A 36 2.84 -4.22 -13.09
CA ILE A 36 3.10 -3.80 -11.71
C ILE A 36 2.60 -4.88 -10.73
N GLN A 37 1.39 -5.41 -10.94
CA GLN A 37 0.80 -6.46 -10.12
C GLN A 37 1.66 -7.73 -10.11
N CYS A 38 2.01 -8.22 -11.29
CA CYS A 38 2.86 -9.42 -11.43
C CYS A 38 4.23 -9.22 -10.79
N TRP A 39 4.83 -8.04 -10.94
CA TRP A 39 6.11 -7.72 -10.33
C TRP A 39 6.02 -7.65 -8.79
N ALA A 40 4.98 -7.01 -8.26
CA ALA A 40 4.75 -6.95 -6.82
C ALA A 40 4.61 -8.36 -6.23
N GLN A 41 3.81 -9.23 -6.85
CA GLN A 41 3.67 -10.62 -6.43
C GLN A 41 5.02 -11.36 -6.49
N LYS A 42 5.79 -11.23 -7.58
CA LYS A 42 7.13 -11.82 -7.71
C LYS A 42 8.06 -11.39 -6.57
N VAL A 43 8.05 -10.12 -6.18
CA VAL A 43 8.89 -9.63 -5.08
C VAL A 43 8.42 -10.17 -3.73
N LEU A 44 7.12 -10.22 -3.47
CA LEU A 44 6.57 -10.82 -2.25
C LEU A 44 6.95 -12.30 -2.12
N ASP A 45 6.86 -13.07 -3.22
CA ASP A 45 7.28 -14.48 -3.25
C ASP A 45 8.77 -14.65 -2.94
N LEU A 46 9.64 -13.78 -3.50
CA LEU A 46 11.08 -13.77 -3.22
C LEU A 46 11.40 -13.45 -1.76
N LEU A 47 10.56 -12.63 -1.13
CA LEU A 47 10.68 -12.27 0.29
C LEU A 47 10.00 -13.29 1.21
N HIS A 48 9.32 -14.30 0.66
CA HIS A 48 8.49 -15.26 1.38
C HIS A 48 7.37 -14.59 2.19
N VAL A 49 6.79 -13.53 1.61
CA VAL A 49 5.62 -12.84 2.15
C VAL A 49 4.39 -13.36 1.41
N GLU A 50 3.56 -14.09 2.11
CA GLU A 50 2.30 -14.62 1.61
C GLU A 50 1.17 -13.65 1.88
N VAL A 51 0.37 -13.35 0.86
CA VAL A 51 -0.82 -12.51 0.99
C VAL A 51 -2.03 -13.41 1.17
N ALA A 52 -2.70 -13.30 2.32
CA ALA A 52 -3.90 -14.06 2.68
C ALA A 52 -5.12 -13.12 2.76
N PRO A 53 -5.91 -12.98 1.69
CA PRO A 53 -7.14 -12.20 1.73
C PRO A 53 -8.18 -12.91 2.60
N LEU A 54 -8.73 -12.19 3.59
CA LEU A 54 -9.72 -12.71 4.54
C LEU A 54 -11.15 -12.17 4.30
N SER A 55 -11.34 -11.38 3.26
CA SER A 55 -12.65 -10.86 2.90
C SER A 55 -13.16 -11.47 1.60
N LEU A 56 -14.43 -11.87 1.62
CA LEU A 56 -15.16 -12.34 0.44
C LEU A 56 -15.63 -11.19 -0.46
N SER A 57 -15.53 -9.97 0.02
CA SER A 57 -15.80 -8.78 -0.80
C SER A 57 -14.58 -8.52 -1.69
N ARG A 58 -14.46 -9.26 -2.79
CA ARG A 58 -13.65 -8.76 -3.89
C ARG A 58 -14.18 -7.37 -4.20
N PRO A 59 -13.33 -6.38 -4.52
CA PRO A 59 -13.79 -5.16 -5.14
C PRO A 59 -14.26 -5.53 -6.54
N ASN A 60 -15.40 -6.15 -6.63
CA ASN A 60 -15.95 -6.74 -7.84
C ASN A 60 -17.45 -6.57 -7.85
N GLU A 61 -17.83 -5.41 -8.31
CA GLU A 61 -19.03 -5.37 -9.18
C GLU A 61 -18.86 -4.32 -10.27
N SER A 62 -17.75 -3.54 -10.26
CA SER A 62 -17.40 -2.70 -11.41
C SER A 62 -15.88 -2.61 -11.53
N PRO A 63 -15.22 -3.48 -12.30
CA PRO A 63 -13.79 -3.43 -12.53
C PRO A 63 -13.33 -2.15 -13.26
N GLU A 64 -14.26 -1.30 -13.65
CA GLU A 64 -14.03 -0.11 -14.48
C GLU A 64 -13.89 1.20 -13.67
N LEU A 65 -14.31 1.24 -12.40
CA LEU A 65 -14.28 2.47 -11.61
C LEU A 65 -13.00 2.57 -10.76
N PRO A 66 -12.34 3.73 -10.76
CA PRO A 66 -11.23 3.97 -9.86
C PRO A 66 -11.70 4.10 -8.40
N TYR A 67 -10.85 3.68 -7.47
CA TYR A 67 -11.10 3.78 -6.04
C TYR A 67 -10.01 4.63 -5.37
N LEU A 68 -10.39 5.31 -4.28
CA LEU A 68 -9.42 5.78 -3.30
C LEU A 68 -9.25 4.68 -2.25
N LEU A 69 -8.15 3.92 -2.33
CA LEU A 69 -7.81 2.90 -1.35
C LEU A 69 -7.09 3.55 -0.16
N VAL A 70 -7.55 3.24 1.04
CA VAL A 70 -6.97 3.75 2.28
C VAL A 70 -6.72 2.59 3.24
N ALA A 71 -5.51 2.54 3.80
CA ALA A 71 -5.10 1.45 4.68
C ALA A 71 -4.34 1.95 5.92
N ASN A 72 -4.27 1.11 6.96
CA ASN A 72 -3.26 1.29 7.99
C ASN A 72 -1.85 1.06 7.41
N HIS A 73 -0.85 1.62 8.06
CA HIS A 73 0.53 1.60 7.57
C HIS A 73 1.48 0.95 8.57
N VAL A 74 2.08 -0.15 8.16
CA VAL A 74 3.03 -0.92 8.98
C VAL A 74 4.42 -0.93 8.34
N SER A 75 4.46 -1.00 7.00
CA SER A 75 5.71 -1.29 6.29
C SER A 75 5.71 -0.76 4.86
N TRP A 76 6.90 -0.66 4.29
CA TRP A 76 7.05 -0.53 2.83
C TRP A 76 6.49 -1.75 2.08
N LEU A 77 6.35 -2.90 2.74
CA LEU A 77 5.69 -4.09 2.20
C LEU A 77 4.22 -3.84 1.86
N ASP A 78 3.54 -2.93 2.57
CA ASP A 78 2.13 -2.59 2.35
C ASP A 78 1.89 -2.17 0.89
N ILE A 79 2.86 -1.48 0.29
CA ILE A 79 2.80 -1.07 -1.12
C ILE A 79 2.77 -2.28 -2.03
N LEU A 80 3.65 -3.26 -1.80
CA LEU A 80 3.71 -4.49 -2.61
C LEU A 80 2.45 -5.34 -2.42
N VAL A 81 1.97 -5.45 -1.16
CA VAL A 81 0.75 -6.19 -0.83
C VAL A 81 -0.46 -5.58 -1.55
N ILE A 82 -0.68 -4.28 -1.44
CA ILE A 82 -1.79 -3.61 -2.13
C ILE A 82 -1.61 -3.72 -3.65
N GLN A 83 -0.41 -3.52 -4.20
CA GLN A 83 -0.15 -3.68 -5.63
C GLN A 83 -0.45 -5.09 -6.14
N SER A 84 -0.22 -6.13 -5.34
CA SER A 84 -0.48 -7.51 -5.75
C SER A 84 -1.97 -7.84 -5.83
N ILE A 85 -2.82 -7.15 -5.08
CA ILE A 85 -4.29 -7.37 -5.05
C ILE A 85 -5.06 -6.35 -5.87
N HIS A 86 -4.62 -5.09 -5.86
CA HIS A 86 -5.25 -3.98 -6.58
C HIS A 86 -4.22 -2.93 -7.01
N PRO A 87 -3.66 -3.04 -8.23
CA PRO A 87 -2.65 -2.11 -8.72
C PRO A 87 -3.14 -0.67 -8.73
N SER A 88 -2.40 0.22 -8.06
CA SER A 88 -2.81 1.59 -7.80
C SER A 88 -1.63 2.56 -7.90
N ILE A 89 -1.93 3.85 -8.12
CA ILE A 89 -0.96 4.92 -7.91
C ILE A 89 -0.86 5.20 -6.41
N PHE A 90 0.34 5.24 -5.85
CA PHE A 90 0.55 5.51 -4.43
C PHE A 90 0.84 6.98 -4.15
N VAL A 91 0.43 7.43 -2.95
CA VAL A 91 0.87 8.70 -2.38
C VAL A 91 2.01 8.41 -1.40
N ALA A 92 3.18 9.01 -1.61
CA ALA A 92 4.38 8.79 -0.82
C ALA A 92 5.03 10.11 -0.37
N LYS A 93 5.89 10.05 0.66
CA LYS A 93 6.72 11.19 1.07
C LYS A 93 7.73 11.51 -0.04
N ARG A 94 8.05 12.80 -0.22
CA ARG A 94 9.00 13.27 -1.23
C ARG A 94 10.39 12.63 -1.10
N GLU A 95 10.81 12.32 0.12
CA GLU A 95 12.12 11.72 0.40
C GLU A 95 12.29 10.36 -0.28
N VAL A 96 11.20 9.59 -0.46
CA VAL A 96 11.21 8.30 -1.16
C VAL A 96 11.67 8.45 -2.62
N ARG A 97 11.44 9.61 -3.25
CA ARG A 97 11.91 9.92 -4.59
C ARG A 97 13.42 9.80 -4.73
N ASN A 98 14.15 10.10 -3.65
CA ASN A 98 15.60 10.10 -3.63
C ASN A 98 16.20 8.73 -3.24
N TRP A 99 15.37 7.72 -2.97
CA TRP A 99 15.87 6.39 -2.67
C TRP A 99 16.44 5.74 -3.94
N PRO A 100 17.68 5.21 -3.88
CA PRO A 100 18.30 4.58 -5.04
C PRO A 100 17.40 3.46 -5.59
N ILE A 101 17.23 3.41 -6.90
CA ILE A 101 16.41 2.43 -7.64
C ILE A 101 14.92 2.55 -7.32
N VAL A 102 14.52 2.50 -6.04
CA VAL A 102 13.12 2.57 -5.60
C VAL A 102 12.45 3.85 -6.04
N GLY A 103 13.13 5.00 -5.89
CA GLY A 103 12.59 6.31 -6.30
C GLY A 103 12.34 6.40 -7.80
N ALA A 104 13.26 5.88 -8.62
CA ALA A 104 13.11 5.85 -10.08
C ALA A 104 11.93 4.95 -10.51
N LEU A 105 11.79 3.77 -9.90
CA LEU A 105 10.67 2.87 -10.16
C LEU A 105 9.34 3.47 -9.69
N ALA A 106 9.32 4.11 -8.52
CA ALA A 106 8.15 4.80 -8.01
C ALA A 106 7.69 5.92 -8.96
N GLN A 107 8.62 6.71 -9.51
CA GLN A 107 8.31 7.70 -10.54
C GLN A 107 7.72 7.06 -11.80
N ALA A 108 8.32 5.98 -12.30
CA ALA A 108 7.84 5.29 -13.49
C ALA A 108 6.45 4.68 -13.30
N CYS A 109 6.11 4.27 -12.06
CA CYS A 109 4.78 3.80 -11.66
C CYS A 109 3.78 4.94 -11.41
N GLY A 110 4.20 6.20 -11.52
CA GLY A 110 3.31 7.36 -11.36
C GLY A 110 3.02 7.74 -9.90
N VAL A 111 3.88 7.34 -8.94
CA VAL A 111 3.72 7.70 -7.53
C VAL A 111 3.65 9.21 -7.34
N ILE A 112 2.66 9.67 -6.57
CA ILE A 112 2.45 11.07 -6.21
C ILE A 112 3.31 11.37 -4.98
N PHE A 113 4.34 12.22 -5.15
CA PHE A 113 5.25 12.58 -4.07
C PHE A 113 4.81 13.86 -3.38
N VAL A 114 4.63 13.81 -2.07
CA VAL A 114 4.15 14.93 -1.25
C VAL A 114 5.28 15.52 -0.42
N ASP A 115 5.55 16.80 -0.61
CA ASP A 115 6.46 17.59 0.25
C ASP A 115 5.67 18.22 1.39
N ARG A 116 5.71 17.59 2.57
CA ARG A 116 4.93 18.05 3.73
C ARG A 116 5.43 19.36 4.35
N SER A 117 6.60 19.83 3.95
CA SER A 117 7.17 21.10 4.43
C SER A 117 6.60 22.32 3.68
N SER A 118 6.01 22.11 2.50
CA SER A 118 5.42 23.17 1.68
C SER A 118 4.04 23.58 2.18
N SER A 119 3.77 24.89 2.28
CA SER A 119 2.48 25.45 2.68
C SER A 119 1.32 25.10 1.73
N GLY A 120 1.62 24.66 0.50
CA GLY A 120 0.64 24.24 -0.51
C GLY A 120 0.50 22.73 -0.69
N ALA A 121 1.34 21.94 -0.02
CA ALA A 121 1.47 20.50 -0.24
C ALA A 121 0.17 19.70 -0.20
N ALA A 122 -0.71 20.02 0.74
CA ALA A 122 -1.99 19.33 0.85
C ALA A 122 -2.89 19.60 -0.36
N ARG A 123 -2.90 20.83 -0.88
CA ARG A 123 -3.70 21.21 -2.07
C ARG A 123 -3.13 20.57 -3.33
N GLU A 124 -1.82 20.58 -3.48
CA GLU A 124 -1.13 19.93 -4.61
C GLU A 124 -1.38 18.42 -4.63
N MET A 125 -1.23 17.75 -3.49
CA MET A 125 -1.56 16.33 -3.33
C MET A 125 -3.01 16.04 -3.74
N VAL A 126 -3.98 16.81 -3.24
CA VAL A 126 -5.40 16.63 -3.57
C VAL A 126 -5.61 16.76 -5.08
N LYS A 127 -5.00 17.77 -5.70
CA LYS A 127 -5.06 17.96 -7.15
C LYS A 127 -4.50 16.76 -7.90
N ASP A 128 -3.29 16.31 -7.57
CA ASP A 128 -2.62 15.21 -8.27
C ASP A 128 -3.37 13.88 -8.11
N VAL A 129 -3.91 13.61 -6.91
CA VAL A 129 -4.77 12.44 -6.64
C VAL A 129 -6.06 12.54 -7.44
N SER A 130 -6.71 13.71 -7.45
CA SER A 130 -7.93 13.97 -8.21
C SER A 130 -7.70 13.76 -9.71
N ASP A 131 -6.58 14.25 -10.25
CA ASP A 131 -6.21 14.07 -11.66
C ASP A 131 -5.91 12.60 -12.00
N ALA A 132 -5.31 11.84 -11.08
CA ALA A 132 -5.08 10.41 -11.27
C ALA A 132 -6.40 9.62 -11.31
N LEU A 133 -7.32 9.89 -10.38
CA LEU A 133 -8.67 9.30 -10.36
C LEU A 133 -9.43 9.63 -11.64
N GLN A 134 -9.37 10.89 -12.11
CA GLN A 134 -10.02 11.30 -13.38
C GLN A 134 -9.50 10.52 -14.59
N ARG A 135 -8.21 10.19 -14.59
CA ARG A 135 -7.60 9.35 -15.65
C ARG A 135 -7.92 7.86 -15.52
N GLY A 136 -8.78 7.47 -14.56
CA GLY A 136 -9.21 6.10 -14.34
C GLY A 136 -8.23 5.24 -13.54
N TYR A 137 -7.23 5.84 -12.87
CA TYR A 137 -6.36 5.12 -11.95
C TYR A 137 -6.95 5.10 -10.56
N SER A 138 -6.94 3.93 -9.92
CA SER A 138 -7.11 3.89 -8.47
C SER A 138 -5.89 4.49 -7.78
N VAL A 139 -6.12 5.17 -6.67
CA VAL A 139 -5.05 5.77 -5.87
C VAL A 139 -5.07 5.14 -4.47
N ALA A 140 -3.91 4.74 -3.99
CA ALA A 140 -3.73 4.18 -2.65
C ALA A 140 -2.92 5.12 -1.76
N GLY A 141 -3.31 5.24 -0.51
CA GLY A 141 -2.59 6.04 0.46
C GLY A 141 -2.77 5.54 1.89
N PHE A 142 -1.84 5.97 2.73
CA PHE A 142 -1.83 5.67 4.16
C PHE A 142 -2.12 6.94 4.94
N PRO A 143 -3.41 7.19 5.31
CA PRO A 143 -3.80 8.45 5.93
C PRO A 143 -3.24 8.66 7.34
N GLU A 144 -2.65 7.64 7.97
CA GLU A 144 -1.89 7.76 9.22
C GLU A 144 -0.68 8.69 9.06
N GLY A 145 -0.13 8.77 7.85
CA GLY A 145 0.99 9.64 7.55
C GLY A 145 2.36 9.14 8.01
N THR A 146 2.42 8.08 8.78
CA THR A 146 3.64 7.37 9.19
C THR A 146 3.32 5.89 9.38
N SER A 147 4.33 5.04 9.32
CA SER A 147 4.19 3.62 9.65
C SER A 147 4.19 3.41 11.17
N SER A 148 3.54 2.33 11.60
CA SER A 148 3.37 1.90 12.99
C SER A 148 3.80 0.45 13.18
N ASP A 149 3.77 -0.02 14.43
CA ASP A 149 4.07 -1.41 14.77
C ASP A 149 2.94 -2.41 14.39
N GLY A 150 1.81 -1.91 13.88
CA GLY A 150 0.67 -2.71 13.46
C GLY A 150 -0.24 -3.20 14.59
N HIS A 151 0.00 -2.80 15.83
CA HIS A 151 -0.90 -3.13 16.95
C HIS A 151 -2.21 -2.37 16.90
N LYS A 152 -2.16 -1.08 16.49
CA LYS A 152 -3.31 -0.17 16.44
C LYS A 152 -3.21 0.72 15.22
N VAL A 153 -4.36 1.13 14.71
CA VAL A 153 -4.47 2.14 13.65
C VAL A 153 -4.36 3.52 14.29
N GLN A 154 -3.56 4.40 13.69
CA GLN A 154 -3.51 5.81 14.07
C GLN A 154 -4.61 6.60 13.38
N LEU A 155 -4.92 7.79 13.90
CA LEU A 155 -5.96 8.64 13.32
C LEU A 155 -5.66 9.01 11.86
N PHE A 156 -6.68 8.97 11.03
CA PHE A 156 -6.57 9.28 9.61
C PHE A 156 -6.63 10.79 9.36
N HIS A 157 -5.64 11.31 8.66
CA HIS A 157 -5.64 12.68 8.14
C HIS A 157 -6.66 12.83 7.00
N ALA A 158 -7.48 13.90 7.09
CA ALA A 158 -8.63 14.08 6.20
C ALA A 158 -8.28 14.58 4.79
N ASN A 159 -7.07 15.12 4.56
CA ASN A 159 -6.76 15.82 3.30
C ASN A 159 -6.87 14.93 2.06
N LEU A 160 -6.44 13.67 2.14
CA LEU A 160 -6.50 12.72 1.03
C LEU A 160 -7.94 12.47 0.53
N PHE A 161 -8.90 12.48 1.45
CA PHE A 161 -10.31 12.19 1.15
C PHE A 161 -11.01 13.31 0.36
N GLU A 162 -10.43 14.51 0.33
CA GLU A 162 -10.94 15.61 -0.50
C GLU A 162 -10.95 15.25 -1.99
N ALA A 163 -9.96 14.50 -2.45
CA ALA A 163 -9.91 14.06 -3.84
C ALA A 163 -11.05 13.09 -4.20
N ALA A 164 -11.46 12.23 -3.26
CA ALA A 164 -12.62 11.35 -3.45
C ALA A 164 -13.92 12.13 -3.59
N LEU A 165 -14.11 13.20 -2.78
CA LEU A 165 -15.26 14.10 -2.88
C LEU A 165 -15.29 14.82 -4.21
N GLN A 166 -14.16 15.36 -4.68
CA GLN A 166 -14.07 16.08 -5.95
C GLN A 166 -14.40 15.22 -7.17
N ARG A 167 -14.22 13.91 -7.08
CA ARG A 167 -14.39 12.97 -8.19
C ARG A 167 -15.56 12.01 -8.01
N ASP A 168 -16.34 12.17 -6.96
CA ASP A 168 -17.40 11.23 -6.57
C ASP A 168 -16.91 9.76 -6.57
N CYS A 169 -15.69 9.58 -6.06
CA CYS A 169 -14.98 8.31 -6.10
C CYS A 169 -15.18 7.55 -4.80
N LEU A 170 -15.54 6.27 -4.89
CA LEU A 170 -15.69 5.40 -3.73
C LEU A 170 -14.36 5.27 -2.96
N VAL A 171 -14.45 5.30 -1.63
CA VAL A 171 -13.31 5.04 -0.74
C VAL A 171 -13.34 3.58 -0.34
N GLN A 172 -12.21 2.87 -0.54
CA GLN A 172 -12.04 1.46 -0.20
C GLN A 172 -11.12 1.32 1.02
N PRO A 173 -11.64 1.09 2.24
CA PRO A 173 -10.81 0.82 3.40
C PRO A 173 -10.23 -0.60 3.35
N ILE A 174 -8.96 -0.73 3.75
CA ILE A 174 -8.22 -2.00 3.80
C ILE A 174 -7.45 -2.09 5.12
N ALA A 175 -7.57 -3.21 5.82
CA ALA A 175 -6.75 -3.50 6.99
C ALA A 175 -5.64 -4.51 6.63
N LEU A 176 -4.42 -4.20 7.04
CA LEU A 176 -3.23 -5.01 6.82
C LEU A 176 -2.65 -5.45 8.15
N ARG A 177 -2.32 -6.73 8.28
CA ARG A 177 -1.69 -7.30 9.45
C ARG A 177 -0.63 -8.33 9.05
N TYR A 178 0.59 -8.11 9.54
CA TYR A 178 1.69 -9.05 9.34
C TYR A 178 1.83 -9.95 10.57
N HIS A 179 1.84 -11.25 10.37
CA HIS A 179 2.13 -12.18 11.46
C HIS A 179 3.16 -13.23 11.07
N ASP A 180 3.87 -13.68 12.08
CA ASP A 180 4.81 -14.79 11.99
C ASP A 180 4.05 -16.09 12.21
N PRO A 181 3.98 -16.98 11.20
CA PRO A 181 3.25 -18.25 11.35
C PRO A 181 3.90 -19.23 12.33
N GLU A 182 5.19 -19.06 12.68
CA GLU A 182 5.88 -19.92 13.65
C GLU A 182 5.46 -19.59 15.10
N THR A 183 5.23 -18.31 15.39
CA THR A 183 4.89 -17.83 16.73
C THR A 183 3.42 -17.43 16.88
N ASN A 184 2.71 -17.29 15.77
CA ASN A 184 1.35 -16.76 15.67
C ASN A 184 1.18 -15.37 16.30
N THR A 185 2.25 -14.56 16.30
CA THR A 185 2.27 -13.19 16.82
C THR A 185 2.49 -12.18 15.68
N LEU A 186 2.36 -10.89 15.99
CA LEU A 186 2.74 -9.84 15.03
C LEU A 186 4.21 -9.98 14.64
N CYS A 187 4.47 -9.94 13.34
CA CYS A 187 5.82 -10.02 12.79
C CYS A 187 6.50 -8.65 12.92
N ARG A 188 7.30 -8.46 13.97
CA ARG A 188 8.03 -7.21 14.22
C ARG A 188 9.02 -6.88 13.12
N GLU A 189 9.60 -7.89 12.47
CA GLU A 189 10.57 -7.71 11.39
C GLU A 189 9.92 -7.13 10.12
N ALA A 190 8.61 -7.24 9.98
CA ALA A 190 7.87 -6.59 8.89
C ALA A 190 7.64 -5.11 9.15
N ALA A 191 7.56 -4.65 10.41
CA ALA A 191 7.32 -3.26 10.74
C ALA A 191 8.49 -2.36 10.34
N PHE A 192 8.16 -1.21 9.73
CA PHE A 192 9.13 -0.20 9.31
C PHE A 192 8.93 1.06 10.14
N ILE A 193 9.49 1.04 11.35
CA ILE A 193 9.32 2.07 12.37
C ILE A 193 10.66 2.64 12.83
N ASP A 194 10.61 3.71 13.58
CA ASP A 194 11.75 4.43 14.12
C ASP A 194 12.76 4.86 13.02
N ASP A 195 14.03 4.93 13.34
CA ASP A 195 15.10 5.28 12.41
C ASP A 195 15.64 4.07 11.62
N LEU A 196 14.79 3.06 11.41
CA LEU A 196 15.18 1.86 10.67
C LEU A 196 15.44 2.21 9.20
N SER A 197 16.68 1.99 8.72
CA SER A 197 16.97 2.19 7.31
C SER A 197 16.33 1.10 6.45
N PHE A 198 15.97 1.44 5.20
CA PHE A 198 15.35 0.50 4.26
C PHE A 198 16.16 -0.80 4.10
N LEU A 199 17.50 -0.70 3.98
CA LEU A 199 18.37 -1.87 3.83
C LEU A 199 18.36 -2.78 5.07
N LYS A 200 18.30 -2.20 6.27
CA LYS A 200 18.19 -2.98 7.51
C LYS A 200 16.84 -3.68 7.58
N SER A 201 15.74 -2.98 7.28
CA SER A 201 14.39 -3.56 7.21
C SER A 201 14.33 -4.70 6.19
N LEU A 202 14.80 -4.46 4.97
CA LEU A 202 14.86 -5.49 3.93
C LEU A 202 15.64 -6.73 4.41
N HIS A 203 16.78 -6.53 5.07
CA HIS A 203 17.58 -7.64 5.60
C HIS A 203 16.82 -8.42 6.68
N GLN A 204 16.09 -7.74 7.57
CA GLN A 204 15.26 -8.39 8.60
C GLN A 204 14.15 -9.24 7.98
N VAL A 205 13.42 -8.69 7.01
CA VAL A 205 12.37 -9.42 6.26
C VAL A 205 12.96 -10.64 5.56
N MET A 206 14.10 -10.49 4.88
CA MET A 206 14.75 -11.60 4.15
C MET A 206 15.24 -12.73 5.03
N LYS A 207 15.49 -12.49 6.32
CA LYS A 207 15.87 -13.53 7.30
C LYS A 207 14.69 -14.40 7.73
N LYS A 208 13.46 -13.89 7.62
CA LYS A 208 12.28 -14.67 7.96
C LYS A 208 12.10 -15.80 6.95
N LYS A 209 11.69 -16.96 7.43
CA LYS A 209 11.35 -18.10 6.59
C LYS A 209 10.04 -17.87 5.86
N ARG A 210 9.09 -17.25 6.53
CA ARG A 210 7.76 -16.92 6.01
C ARG A 210 7.15 -15.80 6.83
N ILE A 211 6.45 -14.91 6.17
CA ILE A 211 5.60 -13.89 6.78
C ILE A 211 4.22 -14.03 6.13
N ILE A 212 3.16 -14.02 6.92
CA ILE A 212 1.80 -14.00 6.38
C ILE A 212 1.22 -12.60 6.57
N THR A 213 0.74 -12.03 5.47
CA THR A 213 0.01 -10.77 5.48
C THR A 213 -1.47 -11.05 5.34
N GLN A 214 -2.20 -10.88 6.41
CA GLN A 214 -3.66 -10.92 6.41
C GLN A 214 -4.18 -9.60 5.87
N VAL A 215 -5.04 -9.68 4.86
CA VAL A 215 -5.63 -8.50 4.20
C VAL A 215 -7.15 -8.59 4.34
N LYS A 216 -7.75 -7.59 4.98
CA LYS A 216 -9.20 -7.49 5.08
C LYS A 216 -9.68 -6.27 4.33
N ILE A 217 -10.42 -6.51 3.25
CA ILE A 217 -11.03 -5.48 2.42
C ILE A 217 -12.43 -5.22 3.00
N GLU A 218 -12.68 -3.99 3.43
CA GLU A 218 -13.91 -3.59 4.08
C GLU A 218 -14.94 -3.05 3.06
N LYS A 219 -16.15 -2.79 3.50
CA LYS A 219 -17.20 -2.19 2.67
C LYS A 219 -16.77 -0.82 2.15
N GLN A 220 -17.05 -0.57 0.89
CA GLN A 220 -16.81 0.73 0.26
C GLN A 220 -17.68 1.83 0.88
N LEU A 221 -17.11 3.03 0.96
CA LEU A 221 -17.77 4.22 1.48
C LEU A 221 -18.04 5.19 0.33
N PRO A 222 -19.31 5.54 0.06
CA PRO A 222 -19.63 6.54 -0.94
C PRO A 222 -19.23 7.94 -0.43
N PRO A 223 -18.70 8.82 -1.28
CA PRO A 223 -18.35 10.18 -0.88
C PRO A 223 -19.59 11.07 -0.67
N MET A 224 -20.68 10.78 -1.38
CA MET A 224 -21.92 11.57 -1.36
C MET A 224 -22.49 11.69 0.05
N GLY A 225 -22.84 12.91 0.45
CA GLY A 225 -23.42 13.20 1.76
C GLY A 225 -22.40 13.30 2.91
N HIS A 226 -21.10 13.14 2.62
CA HIS A 226 -20.05 13.19 3.62
C HIS A 226 -19.10 14.38 3.42
N SER A 227 -18.51 14.86 4.51
CA SER A 227 -17.33 15.72 4.47
C SER A 227 -16.06 14.86 4.42
N ARG A 228 -14.92 15.45 3.99
CA ARG A 228 -13.63 14.76 4.04
C ARG A 228 -13.26 14.26 5.45
N ARG A 229 -13.68 14.99 6.50
CA ARG A 229 -13.44 14.60 7.90
C ARG A 229 -14.30 13.40 8.27
N THR A 230 -15.55 13.38 7.84
CA THR A 230 -16.47 12.25 8.07
C THR A 230 -15.95 10.99 7.36
N LEU A 231 -15.53 11.11 6.08
CA LEU A 231 -14.95 9.98 5.34
C LEU A 231 -13.68 9.44 5.99
N ALA A 232 -12.79 10.33 6.46
CA ALA A 232 -11.59 9.93 7.17
C ALA A 232 -11.91 9.18 8.46
N HIS A 233 -12.88 9.67 9.23
CA HIS A 233 -13.32 9.04 10.48
C HIS A 233 -13.97 7.67 10.25
N LEU A 234 -14.89 7.57 9.30
CA LEU A 234 -15.55 6.30 8.95
C LEU A 234 -14.54 5.26 8.43
N SER A 235 -13.62 5.70 7.57
CA SER A 235 -12.54 4.83 7.07
C SER A 235 -11.63 4.35 8.21
N TYR A 236 -11.25 5.25 9.12
CA TYR A 236 -10.47 4.90 10.31
C TYR A 236 -11.20 3.85 11.16
N GLN A 237 -12.48 4.08 11.47
CA GLN A 237 -13.28 3.12 12.26
C GLN A 237 -13.36 1.76 11.58
N SER A 238 -13.58 1.73 10.28
CA SER A 238 -13.66 0.50 9.49
C SER A 238 -12.32 -0.27 9.55
N VAL A 239 -11.19 0.39 9.28
CA VAL A 239 -9.86 -0.23 9.32
C VAL A 239 -9.48 -0.66 10.74
N ALA A 240 -9.78 0.14 11.76
CA ALA A 240 -9.46 -0.18 13.15
C ALA A 240 -10.27 -1.39 13.65
N SER A 241 -11.56 -1.47 13.33
CA SER A 241 -12.41 -2.63 13.65
C SER A 241 -11.92 -3.89 12.93
N ALA A 242 -11.57 -3.76 11.64
CA ALA A 242 -11.02 -4.86 10.86
C ALA A 242 -9.70 -5.36 11.45
N LEU A 243 -8.76 -4.46 11.78
CA LEU A 243 -7.48 -4.82 12.39
C LEU A 243 -7.68 -5.50 13.76
N SER A 244 -8.61 -5.00 14.58
CA SER A 244 -8.95 -5.64 15.86
C SER A 244 -9.41 -7.09 15.66
N SER A 245 -10.31 -7.33 14.71
CA SER A 245 -10.78 -8.69 14.39
C SER A 245 -9.64 -9.60 13.90
N LEU A 246 -8.69 -9.07 13.10
CA LEU A 246 -7.50 -9.81 12.66
C LEU A 246 -6.58 -10.17 13.84
N ASN A 247 -6.45 -9.27 14.81
CA ASN A 247 -5.64 -9.51 16.01
C ASN A 247 -6.25 -10.59 16.92
N GLU A 248 -7.57 -10.74 16.94
CA GLU A 248 -8.27 -11.78 17.74
C GLU A 248 -8.08 -13.18 17.15
N LEU A 249 -8.07 -13.30 15.81
CA LEU A 249 -7.90 -14.59 15.13
C LEU A 249 -6.55 -15.28 15.41
N THR A 250 -5.57 -14.54 15.92
CA THR A 250 -4.20 -15.03 16.13
C THR A 250 -3.77 -15.01 17.60
N LYS A 251 -4.70 -14.78 18.54
CA LYS A 251 -4.40 -15.04 19.95
C LYS A 251 -4.19 -16.55 20.15
N PRO A 252 -3.12 -16.98 20.84
CA PRO A 252 -3.00 -18.39 21.20
C PRO A 252 -4.27 -18.79 21.97
N ALA A 253 -4.83 -19.96 21.63
CA ALA A 253 -5.89 -20.55 22.45
C ALA A 253 -5.32 -20.75 23.87
N ASN A 254 -5.94 -20.13 24.86
CA ASN A 254 -5.60 -20.31 26.26
C ASN A 254 -5.82 -21.75 26.69
#